data_47afaa3fc9c0766fdfd0d3be3f5bf006
#
_entry.id   47afaa3fc9c0766fdfd0d3be3f5bf006
#
_cell.length_a   1.000
_cell.length_b   1.000
_cell.length_c   1.000
_cell.angle_alpha   90.00
_cell.angle_beta   90.00
_cell.angle_gamma   90.00
#
_symmetry.space_group_name_H-M   'P 1'
#
loop_
_entity.id
_entity.type
_entity.pdbx_description
1 polymer ?
#
loop_
_entity_poly.entity_id
_entity_poly.type
_entity_poly.pdbx_seq_one_letter_code
_entity_poly.pdbx_strand_id
1 'polypeptide(L)'
;MKRRDFCKGLAVTLAAGALAPGAALPQAGAATALVGRAVPDDYYTLWYRSDRCSADLRHDYYYSDSLFDHAATEYDDKLALATLGMAAAADSSWESDQHYWMTGEVGRADHIRDAFAKLGFAEVQLFNYTHSLNDAPDTAACAVARKTLVRGGRQVTIIGAFVRGSGYGAEWSGNLHAGSGSAHTGFVAAARQLTEKIRGYVQASAKRQPLGTLKLWMGGYSRAGGVTNLVAARLPAVLPQLEKKNTFVYTFAAPAALAAADCPELQQDFDNNHTASGSLKKNWGTSNIFNIISSGDVVPRVLPAEWGFYRNGNDRFLPATVVPEELQALNDRSAGMEGAPLDFGRLAVTEETDAMLQSMMTLFGSRQTYHEDYEDAMRCILQCVTTRSEAEVTRGVILDDAAVVAQLRSMEPMQQFPQEKVERCVQAASALSRPLLEKLGNAVPLQAQQIVIPMLAVGLCFELDPETLQLVSDFVLSTITVKGQLSGILKTVLCHFLETYITLLEYYDPADHGMEPYTRQEEL
;
A
#
# COMPACT_ATOMS: atom_id res chain seq x y z
N MET A 1 -39.09 -22.80 -1.25
CA MET A 1 -38.53 -23.77 -2.24
C MET A 1 -37.28 -24.37 -1.64
N LYS A 2 -37.15 -25.69 -1.61
CA LYS A 2 -36.20 -26.39 -0.73
C LYS A 2 -34.78 -26.41 -1.31
N ARG A 3 -33.81 -26.20 -0.45
CA ARG A 3 -32.34 -26.25 -0.64
C ARG A 3 -31.79 -27.61 -1.08
N ARG A 4 -32.22 -28.21 -2.19
CA ARG A 4 -31.74 -29.55 -2.57
C ARG A 4 -31.46 -29.82 -4.05
N ASP A 5 -31.48 -28.80 -4.93
CA ASP A 5 -31.35 -29.00 -6.37
C ASP A 5 -30.17 -28.29 -7.05
N PHE A 6 -29.11 -27.89 -6.30
CA PHE A 6 -27.96 -27.21 -6.90
C PHE A 6 -26.67 -28.06 -6.97
N CYS A 7 -26.73 -29.34 -6.67
CA CYS A 7 -25.57 -30.25 -6.70
C CYS A 7 -25.69 -31.36 -7.74
N LYS A 8 -26.09 -31.06 -8.99
CA LYS A 8 -25.96 -32.00 -10.10
C LYS A 8 -25.59 -31.27 -11.38
N GLY A 9 -24.32 -31.24 -11.71
CA GLY A 9 -23.87 -30.71 -13.00
C GLY A 9 -22.39 -30.48 -13.15
N LEU A 10 -21.53 -31.40 -12.74
CA LEU A 10 -20.18 -31.50 -13.28
C LEU A 10 -19.74 -32.97 -13.34
N ALA A 11 -20.24 -33.66 -14.36
CA ALA A 11 -19.68 -34.96 -14.76
C ALA A 11 -18.56 -34.69 -15.78
N VAL A 12 -17.30 -34.87 -15.34
CA VAL A 12 -16.13 -34.87 -16.22
C VAL A 12 -16.13 -36.19 -16.96
N THR A 13 -16.29 -36.15 -18.28
CA THR A 13 -16.17 -37.31 -19.17
C THR A 13 -14.69 -37.64 -19.34
N LEU A 14 -14.21 -38.68 -18.67
CA LEU A 14 -12.93 -39.33 -18.97
C LEU A 14 -13.16 -40.32 -20.13
N ALA A 15 -12.70 -39.97 -21.33
CA ALA A 15 -12.59 -40.91 -22.45
C ALA A 15 -11.31 -41.74 -22.29
N ALA A 16 -11.45 -42.99 -21.93
CA ALA A 16 -10.38 -43.96 -21.98
C ALA A 16 -10.18 -44.41 -23.45
N GLY A 17 -9.09 -43.96 -24.08
CA GLY A 17 -8.62 -44.44 -25.35
C GLY A 17 -7.65 -45.62 -25.17
N ALA A 18 -7.97 -46.79 -25.74
CA ALA A 18 -7.15 -47.98 -25.68
C ALA A 18 -5.82 -47.79 -26.41
N LEU A 19 -4.72 -48.14 -25.75
CA LEU A 19 -3.38 -48.22 -26.32
C LEU A 19 -3.19 -49.49 -27.14
N ALA A 20 -2.84 -49.34 -28.42
CA ALA A 20 -2.22 -50.39 -29.22
C ALA A 20 -0.69 -50.34 -29.03
N PRO A 21 0.00 -51.47 -28.88
CA PRO A 21 1.45 -51.48 -28.70
C PRO A 21 2.17 -51.49 -30.06
N GLY A 22 3.14 -50.58 -30.23
CA GLY A 22 4.18 -50.72 -31.21
C GLY A 22 4.26 -49.66 -32.31
N ALA A 23 4.79 -48.47 -31.95
CA ALA A 23 5.59 -47.66 -32.85
C ALA A 23 6.46 -46.72 -31.99
N ALA A 24 7.78 -46.91 -32.03
CA ALA A 24 8.73 -45.96 -31.44
C ALA A 24 8.65 -44.67 -32.26
N LEU A 25 7.96 -43.67 -31.72
CA LEU A 25 7.98 -42.32 -32.24
C LEU A 25 9.31 -41.65 -31.76
N PRO A 26 9.99 -40.85 -32.61
CA PRO A 26 11.14 -40.08 -32.17
C PRO A 26 10.69 -39.16 -31.04
N GLN A 27 11.44 -39.13 -29.94
CA GLN A 27 11.24 -38.16 -28.87
C GLN A 27 11.45 -36.75 -29.44
N ALA A 28 10.40 -36.19 -30.04
CA ALA A 28 10.29 -34.76 -30.15
C ALA A 28 10.25 -34.23 -28.70
N GLY A 29 11.31 -33.52 -28.28
CA GLY A 29 11.33 -32.88 -26.98
C GLY A 29 10.01 -32.13 -26.79
N ALA A 30 9.26 -32.53 -25.77
CA ALA A 30 7.97 -31.92 -25.46
C ALA A 30 8.20 -30.42 -25.33
N ALA A 31 7.73 -29.63 -26.27
CA ALA A 31 7.78 -28.17 -26.21
C ALA A 31 7.05 -27.79 -24.91
N THR A 32 7.78 -27.30 -23.95
CA THR A 32 7.23 -26.90 -22.64
C THR A 32 6.19 -25.82 -22.91
N ALA A 33 4.93 -26.08 -22.58
CA ALA A 33 3.85 -25.12 -22.82
C ALA A 33 4.16 -23.81 -22.07
N LEU A 34 4.15 -22.69 -22.81
CA LEU A 34 4.36 -21.38 -22.22
C LEU A 34 3.20 -21.02 -21.30
N VAL A 35 3.49 -20.40 -20.16
CA VAL A 35 2.49 -19.89 -19.22
C VAL A 35 2.23 -18.43 -19.50
N GLY A 36 0.94 -18.06 -19.63
CA GLY A 36 0.57 -16.73 -20.09
C GLY A 36 0.82 -16.57 -21.60
N ARG A 37 0.81 -15.34 -22.06
CA ARG A 37 1.03 -14.99 -23.47
C ARG A 37 1.80 -13.68 -23.63
N ALA A 38 2.60 -13.55 -24.67
CA ALA A 38 3.11 -12.26 -25.11
C ALA A 38 1.94 -11.33 -25.51
N VAL A 39 2.11 -10.06 -25.24
CA VAL A 39 1.12 -9.03 -25.62
C VAL A 39 1.78 -7.99 -26.53
N PRO A 40 1.01 -7.32 -27.40
CA PRO A 40 1.52 -6.18 -28.19
C PRO A 40 2.07 -5.07 -27.31
N ASP A 41 2.99 -4.29 -27.86
CA ASP A 41 3.44 -3.03 -27.29
C ASP A 41 2.33 -2.00 -27.52
N ASP A 42 1.59 -1.64 -26.46
CA ASP A 42 0.41 -0.79 -26.57
C ASP A 42 0.04 -0.16 -25.22
N TYR A 43 -0.97 0.70 -25.24
CA TYR A 43 -1.62 1.21 -24.04
C TYR A 43 -2.70 0.24 -23.57
N TYR A 44 -2.69 -0.03 -22.26
CA TYR A 44 -3.64 -0.94 -21.61
C TYR A 44 -4.42 -0.17 -20.55
N THR A 45 -5.75 -0.15 -20.70
CA THR A 45 -6.66 0.44 -19.73
C THR A 45 -6.74 -0.45 -18.50
N LEU A 46 -6.23 0.02 -17.37
CA LEU A 46 -6.29 -0.66 -16.07
C LEU A 46 -7.27 0.05 -15.15
N TRP A 47 -7.97 -0.74 -14.33
CA TRP A 47 -8.84 -0.25 -13.30
C TRP A 47 -8.07 0.06 -12.03
N TYR A 48 -8.49 1.09 -11.31
CA TYR A 48 -8.01 1.42 -9.99
C TYR A 48 -9.12 1.98 -9.11
N ARG A 49 -8.95 1.85 -7.80
CA ARG A 49 -9.81 2.48 -6.81
C ARG A 49 -9.39 3.92 -6.60
N SER A 50 -10.33 4.85 -6.72
CA SER A 50 -10.14 6.25 -6.34
C SER A 50 -10.83 6.52 -5.00
N ASP A 51 -10.05 6.71 -3.95
CA ASP A 51 -10.59 7.14 -2.65
C ASP A 51 -11.08 8.59 -2.70
N ARG A 52 -10.51 9.40 -3.58
CA ARG A 52 -10.92 10.79 -3.80
C ARG A 52 -12.32 10.91 -4.42
N CYS A 53 -12.61 10.08 -5.39
CA CYS A 53 -13.90 10.07 -6.10
C CYS A 53 -14.90 9.07 -5.50
N SER A 54 -14.48 8.24 -4.55
CA SER A 54 -15.28 7.13 -4.02
C SER A 54 -15.85 6.24 -5.13
N ALA A 55 -15.00 5.86 -6.08
CA ALA A 55 -15.38 5.12 -7.28
C ALA A 55 -14.21 4.30 -7.83
N ASP A 56 -14.53 3.33 -8.67
CA ASP A 56 -13.57 2.63 -9.50
C ASP A 56 -13.40 3.40 -10.82
N LEU A 57 -12.18 3.80 -11.12
CA LEU A 57 -11.80 4.59 -12.29
C LEU A 57 -10.84 3.80 -13.18
N ARG A 58 -10.55 4.35 -14.36
CA ARG A 58 -9.65 3.74 -15.35
C ARG A 58 -8.60 4.73 -15.81
N HIS A 59 -7.43 4.18 -16.14
CA HIS A 59 -6.37 4.95 -16.78
C HIS A 59 -5.60 4.06 -17.76
N ASP A 60 -5.03 4.67 -18.81
CA ASP A 60 -4.28 3.97 -19.83
C ASP A 60 -2.79 4.01 -19.54
N TYR A 61 -2.16 2.84 -19.46
CA TYR A 61 -0.73 2.68 -19.19
C TYR A 61 -0.05 1.99 -20.37
N TYR A 62 1.04 2.56 -20.84
CA TYR A 62 1.87 1.88 -21.83
C TYR A 62 2.53 0.65 -21.20
N TYR A 63 2.46 -0.48 -21.89
CA TYR A 63 3.13 -1.70 -21.49
C TYR A 63 3.70 -2.44 -22.70
N SER A 64 4.93 -2.92 -22.53
CA SER A 64 5.61 -3.80 -23.48
C SER A 64 6.38 -4.86 -22.71
N ASP A 65 6.44 -6.07 -23.24
CA ASP A 65 7.30 -7.11 -22.66
C ASP A 65 8.79 -6.75 -22.77
N SER A 66 9.17 -5.83 -23.66
CA SER A 66 10.53 -5.32 -23.81
C SER A 66 11.00 -4.39 -22.68
N LEU A 67 10.06 -3.87 -21.87
CA LEU A 67 10.39 -3.08 -20.67
C LEU A 67 11.26 -3.85 -19.65
N PHE A 68 11.35 -5.17 -19.78
CA PHE A 68 12.20 -6.00 -18.95
C PHE A 68 13.53 -6.38 -19.62
N ASP A 69 13.85 -5.86 -20.78
CA ASP A 69 15.07 -6.26 -21.52
C ASP A 69 16.34 -5.51 -21.07
N HIS A 70 16.20 -4.42 -20.29
CA HIS A 70 17.31 -3.72 -19.63
C HIS A 70 17.63 -4.31 -18.24
N ALA A 71 18.67 -3.81 -17.59
CA ALA A 71 18.99 -4.18 -16.21
C ALA A 71 18.07 -3.45 -15.23
N ALA A 72 17.56 -4.16 -14.24
CA ALA A 72 16.65 -3.60 -13.23
C ALA A 72 17.30 -2.52 -12.32
N THR A 73 18.61 -2.29 -12.46
CA THR A 73 19.34 -1.18 -11.82
C THR A 73 19.30 0.12 -12.61
N GLU A 74 18.68 0.09 -13.78
CA GLU A 74 18.44 1.25 -14.62
C GLU A 74 16.98 1.66 -14.46
N TYR A 75 16.76 2.94 -14.17
CA TYR A 75 15.39 3.47 -14.07
C TYR A 75 14.75 3.54 -15.45
N ASP A 76 13.50 3.12 -15.53
CA ASP A 76 12.68 3.22 -16.74
C ASP A 76 11.34 3.85 -16.36
N ASP A 77 11.04 5.02 -16.90
CA ASP A 77 9.85 5.82 -16.62
C ASP A 77 8.55 5.11 -17.06
N LYS A 78 8.59 4.44 -18.22
CA LYS A 78 7.42 3.68 -18.72
C LYS A 78 7.12 2.48 -17.84
N LEU A 79 8.18 1.76 -17.40
CA LEU A 79 8.00 0.66 -16.47
C LEU A 79 7.56 1.18 -15.09
N ALA A 80 8.03 2.34 -14.65
CA ALA A 80 7.56 2.99 -13.43
C ALA A 80 6.05 3.28 -13.51
N LEU A 81 5.59 3.91 -14.60
CA LEU A 81 4.17 4.23 -14.78
C LEU A 81 3.31 2.96 -14.91
N ALA A 82 3.75 1.94 -15.67
CA ALA A 82 3.07 0.64 -15.74
C ALA A 82 3.02 -0.06 -14.36
N THR A 83 4.09 0.07 -13.57
CA THR A 83 4.13 -0.48 -12.20
C THR A 83 3.15 0.26 -11.28
N LEU A 84 3.01 1.59 -11.42
CA LEU A 84 2.01 2.35 -10.69
C LEU A 84 0.59 1.86 -11.02
N GLY A 85 0.28 1.64 -12.30
CA GLY A 85 -1.00 1.08 -12.74
C GLY A 85 -1.30 -0.29 -12.12
N MET A 86 -0.31 -1.17 -12.07
CA MET A 86 -0.44 -2.49 -11.45
C MET A 86 -0.55 -2.41 -9.92
N ALA A 87 0.20 -1.51 -9.27
CA ALA A 87 0.11 -1.27 -7.83
C ALA A 87 -1.27 -0.70 -7.45
N ALA A 88 -1.80 0.19 -8.27
CA ALA A 88 -3.15 0.74 -8.13
C ALA A 88 -4.25 -0.32 -8.31
N ALA A 89 -4.09 -1.18 -9.32
CA ALA A 89 -5.00 -2.30 -9.55
C ALA A 89 -4.94 -3.36 -8.43
N ALA A 90 -3.87 -3.39 -7.63
CA ALA A 90 -3.77 -4.30 -6.48
C ALA A 90 -4.74 -3.91 -5.34
N ASP A 91 -5.19 -2.68 -5.28
CA ASP A 91 -6.21 -2.26 -4.32
C ASP A 91 -7.56 -2.91 -4.63
N SER A 92 -8.34 -3.15 -3.58
CA SER A 92 -9.69 -3.68 -3.72
C SER A 92 -10.58 -2.66 -4.42
N SER A 93 -11.50 -3.13 -5.28
CA SER A 93 -12.48 -2.24 -5.90
C SER A 93 -13.32 -1.51 -4.84
N TRP A 94 -13.75 -0.30 -5.14
CA TRP A 94 -14.64 0.48 -4.27
C TRP A 94 -15.94 -0.26 -4.00
N GLU A 95 -16.54 -0.81 -5.04
CA GLU A 95 -17.78 -1.57 -4.95
C GLU A 95 -17.61 -2.83 -4.10
N SER A 96 -16.54 -3.59 -4.28
CA SER A 96 -16.26 -4.78 -3.48
C SER A 96 -16.07 -4.47 -2.00
N ASP A 97 -15.41 -3.37 -1.68
CA ASP A 97 -15.21 -2.96 -0.30
C ASP A 97 -16.51 -2.58 0.39
N GLN A 98 -17.43 -1.91 -0.30
CA GLN A 98 -18.74 -1.61 0.26
C GLN A 98 -19.58 -2.85 0.53
N HIS A 99 -19.48 -3.87 -0.33
CA HIS A 99 -20.20 -5.13 -0.17
C HIS A 99 -19.50 -6.14 0.76
N TYR A 100 -18.21 -5.96 1.01
CA TYR A 100 -17.41 -6.85 1.86
C TYR A 100 -18.00 -7.02 3.26
N TRP A 101 -18.51 -5.94 3.84
CA TRP A 101 -19.16 -5.95 5.14
C TRP A 101 -20.39 -6.86 5.19
N MET A 102 -21.01 -7.11 4.04
CA MET A 102 -22.25 -7.86 3.93
C MET A 102 -22.06 -9.35 3.60
N THR A 103 -21.02 -9.71 2.84
CA THR A 103 -20.92 -11.05 2.25
C THR A 103 -19.65 -11.81 2.60
N GLY A 104 -18.60 -11.14 3.07
CA GLY A 104 -17.30 -11.80 3.33
C GLY A 104 -16.61 -12.32 2.06
N GLU A 105 -17.09 -11.94 0.87
CA GLU A 105 -16.72 -12.57 -0.39
C GLU A 105 -15.72 -11.78 -1.26
N VAL A 106 -15.20 -12.41 -2.18
CA VAL A 106 -14.00 -12.46 -2.97
C VAL A 106 -13.96 -11.47 -4.17
N GLY A 107 -14.72 -10.40 -4.21
CA GLY A 107 -14.58 -9.36 -5.26
C GLY A 107 -13.35 -8.46 -5.12
N ARG A 108 -12.57 -8.63 -4.07
CA ARG A 108 -11.53 -7.67 -3.65
C ARG A 108 -10.28 -7.63 -4.53
N ALA A 109 -10.11 -8.55 -5.45
CA ALA A 109 -8.95 -8.65 -6.32
C ALA A 109 -9.31 -8.58 -7.81
N ASP A 110 -10.48 -8.07 -8.17
CA ASP A 110 -10.96 -8.09 -9.55
C ASP A 110 -10.10 -7.22 -10.45
N HIS A 111 -9.70 -6.02 -9.99
CA HIS A 111 -8.85 -5.12 -10.76
C HIS A 111 -7.49 -5.73 -11.07
N ILE A 112 -6.80 -6.30 -10.09
CA ILE A 112 -5.47 -6.90 -10.32
C ILE A 112 -5.55 -8.17 -11.15
N ARG A 113 -6.63 -8.96 -11.04
CA ARG A 113 -6.84 -10.11 -11.92
C ARG A 113 -7.03 -9.69 -13.36
N ASP A 114 -7.86 -8.67 -13.60
CA ASP A 114 -8.07 -8.08 -14.93
C ASP A 114 -6.77 -7.51 -15.50
N ALA A 115 -6.03 -6.74 -14.69
CA ALA A 115 -4.74 -6.17 -15.09
C ALA A 115 -3.73 -7.25 -15.51
N PHE A 116 -3.55 -8.30 -14.69
CA PHE A 116 -2.68 -9.42 -15.04
C PHE A 116 -3.13 -10.12 -16.33
N ALA A 117 -4.43 -10.34 -16.50
CA ALA A 117 -4.96 -10.99 -17.71
C ALA A 117 -4.72 -10.15 -18.98
N LYS A 118 -4.93 -8.82 -18.90
CA LYS A 118 -4.68 -7.88 -19.99
C LYS A 118 -3.21 -7.87 -20.39
N LEU A 119 -2.29 -7.86 -19.43
CA LEU A 119 -0.86 -7.89 -19.67
C LEU A 119 -0.31 -9.31 -19.98
N GLY A 120 -1.20 -10.29 -20.13
CA GLY A 120 -0.85 -11.66 -20.57
C GLY A 120 -0.25 -12.54 -19.48
N PHE A 121 -0.34 -12.17 -18.21
CA PHE A 121 0.03 -13.02 -17.09
C PHE A 121 -1.04 -14.07 -16.80
N ALA A 122 -0.63 -15.19 -16.23
CA ALA A 122 -1.49 -16.29 -15.85
C ALA A 122 -1.09 -16.86 -14.47
N GLU A 123 -1.84 -17.86 -14.02
CA GLU A 123 -1.63 -18.52 -12.72
C GLU A 123 -1.63 -17.53 -11.55
N VAL A 124 -2.59 -16.61 -11.55
CA VAL A 124 -2.74 -15.62 -10.49
C VAL A 124 -3.00 -16.30 -9.15
N GLN A 125 -2.15 -16.03 -8.16
CA GLN A 125 -2.36 -16.39 -6.77
C GLN A 125 -2.56 -15.15 -5.92
N LEU A 126 -3.55 -15.18 -5.04
CA LEU A 126 -3.89 -14.10 -4.12
C LEU A 126 -3.53 -14.52 -2.69
N PHE A 127 -2.85 -13.64 -1.98
CA PHE A 127 -2.51 -13.83 -0.59
C PHE A 127 -3.16 -12.74 0.24
N ASN A 128 -3.82 -13.11 1.32
CA ASN A 128 -4.43 -12.21 2.29
C ASN A 128 -5.49 -11.22 1.73
N TYR A 129 -6.12 -11.53 0.58
CA TYR A 129 -7.24 -10.70 0.07
C TYR A 129 -8.57 -10.97 0.77
N THR A 130 -8.68 -12.10 1.45
CA THR A 130 -9.88 -12.51 2.19
C THR A 130 -9.58 -12.51 3.69
N HIS A 131 -9.66 -11.36 4.32
CA HIS A 131 -9.51 -11.25 5.78
C HIS A 131 -10.85 -10.99 6.45
N SER A 132 -11.00 -11.50 7.67
CA SER A 132 -12.02 -11.04 8.58
C SER A 132 -11.61 -9.70 9.21
N LEU A 133 -12.57 -8.96 9.77
CA LEU A 133 -12.32 -7.72 10.51
C LEU A 133 -11.41 -7.91 11.74
N ASN A 134 -11.26 -9.15 12.19
CA ASN A 134 -10.49 -9.51 13.38
C ASN A 134 -9.06 -9.97 13.06
N ASP A 135 -8.62 -9.86 11.80
CA ASP A 135 -7.27 -10.23 11.43
C ASP A 135 -6.24 -9.21 11.93
N ALA A 136 -5.03 -9.70 12.16
CA ALA A 136 -3.96 -8.89 12.71
C ALA A 136 -3.67 -7.65 11.83
N PRO A 137 -3.47 -6.47 12.44
CA PRO A 137 -3.23 -5.23 11.70
C PRO A 137 -1.92 -5.24 10.91
N ASP A 138 -0.99 -6.08 11.29
CA ASP A 138 0.37 -6.15 10.71
C ASP A 138 0.44 -7.17 9.56
N THR A 139 -0.55 -7.14 8.68
CA THR A 139 -0.63 -7.97 7.47
C THR A 139 -0.69 -7.10 6.22
N ALA A 140 -0.45 -7.70 5.06
CA ALA A 140 -0.72 -7.09 3.76
C ALA A 140 -1.19 -8.15 2.76
N ALA A 141 -2.04 -7.75 1.83
CA ALA A 141 -2.43 -8.59 0.70
C ALA A 141 -1.43 -8.47 -0.45
N CYS A 142 -1.28 -9.53 -1.22
CA CYS A 142 -0.43 -9.53 -2.41
C CYS A 142 -1.02 -10.43 -3.49
N ALA A 143 -0.99 -9.97 -4.72
CA ALA A 143 -1.30 -10.76 -5.90
C ALA A 143 -0.02 -11.12 -6.64
N VAL A 144 0.16 -12.40 -6.98
CA VAL A 144 1.33 -12.89 -7.72
C VAL A 144 0.85 -13.65 -8.96
N ALA A 145 1.49 -13.38 -10.09
CA ALA A 145 1.20 -14.09 -11.35
C ALA A 145 2.49 -14.29 -12.14
N ARG A 146 2.47 -15.17 -13.14
CA ARG A 146 3.63 -15.38 -14.00
C ARG A 146 3.29 -15.32 -15.48
N LYS A 147 4.31 -14.99 -16.25
CA LYS A 147 4.30 -14.96 -17.70
C LYS A 147 5.60 -15.53 -18.23
N THR A 148 5.55 -16.42 -19.19
CA THR A 148 6.73 -17.03 -19.80
C THR A 148 6.85 -16.61 -21.24
N LEU A 149 8.01 -16.09 -21.63
CA LEU A 149 8.34 -15.59 -22.95
C LEU A 149 9.53 -16.35 -23.51
N VAL A 150 9.69 -16.30 -24.83
CA VAL A 150 10.92 -16.73 -25.51
C VAL A 150 11.61 -15.49 -26.06
N ARG A 151 12.83 -15.22 -25.60
CA ARG A 151 13.68 -14.09 -26.01
C ARG A 151 15.01 -14.62 -26.51
N GLY A 152 15.34 -14.35 -27.77
CA GLY A 152 16.57 -14.85 -28.39
C GLY A 152 16.74 -16.38 -28.29
N GLY A 153 15.65 -17.14 -28.41
CA GLY A 153 15.65 -18.61 -28.29
C GLY A 153 15.76 -19.13 -26.84
N ARG A 154 15.78 -18.26 -25.83
CA ARG A 154 15.83 -18.63 -24.42
C ARG A 154 14.52 -18.32 -23.72
N GLN A 155 14.17 -19.20 -22.79
CA GLN A 155 13.01 -18.98 -21.95
C GLN A 155 13.30 -17.92 -20.89
N VAL A 156 12.39 -16.97 -20.75
CA VAL A 156 12.37 -15.93 -19.72
C VAL A 156 11.03 -16.02 -19.00
N THR A 157 11.05 -16.12 -17.69
CA THR A 157 9.85 -16.08 -16.88
C THR A 157 9.82 -14.79 -16.05
N ILE A 158 8.78 -13.99 -16.27
CA ILE A 158 8.51 -12.80 -15.49
C ILE A 158 7.46 -13.17 -14.43
N ILE A 159 7.77 -12.93 -13.17
CA ILE A 159 6.82 -13.04 -12.07
C ILE A 159 6.48 -11.63 -11.61
N GLY A 160 5.20 -11.25 -11.75
CA GLY A 160 4.64 -10.01 -11.19
C GLY A 160 4.17 -10.26 -9.76
N ALA A 161 4.54 -9.40 -8.83
CA ALA A 161 4.09 -9.45 -7.43
C ALA A 161 3.71 -8.04 -6.97
N PHE A 162 2.41 -7.80 -6.76
CA PHE A 162 1.89 -6.48 -6.40
C PHE A 162 1.20 -6.54 -5.07
N VAL A 163 1.65 -5.67 -4.18
CA VAL A 163 1.14 -5.57 -2.80
C VAL A 163 0.02 -4.55 -2.77
N ARG A 164 -1.09 -4.91 -2.11
CA ARG A 164 -2.22 -4.03 -1.91
C ARG A 164 -1.93 -3.01 -0.83
N GLY A 165 -2.36 -1.78 -1.04
CA GLY A 165 -2.34 -0.70 -0.06
C GLY A 165 -3.19 -1.01 1.19
N SER A 166 -3.48 0.00 1.99
CA SER A 166 -4.29 -0.15 3.21
C SER A 166 -5.75 -0.39 2.85
N GLY A 167 -6.12 -1.62 2.58
CA GLY A 167 -7.47 -1.99 2.14
C GLY A 167 -8.46 -2.30 3.26
N TYR A 168 -7.99 -2.54 4.51
CA TYR A 168 -8.88 -2.80 5.65
C TYR A 168 -8.66 -1.79 6.76
N GLY A 169 -9.74 -1.53 7.50
CA GLY A 169 -9.66 -0.76 8.71
C GLY A 169 -8.61 -1.27 9.70
N ALA A 170 -8.51 -2.58 9.90
CA ALA A 170 -7.52 -3.19 10.78
C ALA A 170 -6.07 -2.93 10.36
N GLU A 171 -5.75 -2.93 9.06
CA GLU A 171 -4.39 -2.68 8.55
C GLU A 171 -3.90 -1.25 8.85
N TRP A 172 -4.82 -0.29 9.00
CA TRP A 172 -4.47 1.11 9.27
C TRP A 172 -3.75 1.30 10.60
N SER A 173 -4.16 0.57 11.64
CA SER A 173 -3.50 0.67 12.95
C SER A 173 -2.05 0.18 12.89
N GLY A 174 -1.74 -0.77 12.02
CA GLY A 174 -0.38 -1.23 11.75
C GLY A 174 0.52 -0.16 11.12
N ASN A 175 -0.02 0.90 10.52
CA ASN A 175 0.77 2.02 9.99
C ASN A 175 1.45 2.82 11.09
N LEU A 176 0.89 2.83 12.29
CA LEU A 176 1.43 3.53 13.46
C LEU A 176 2.22 2.60 14.41
N HIS A 177 2.35 1.30 14.08
CA HIS A 177 3.10 0.34 14.86
C HIS A 177 4.60 0.43 14.49
N ALA A 178 5.23 1.53 14.90
CA ALA A 178 6.63 1.83 14.59
C ALA A 178 7.59 0.88 15.33
N GLY A 179 7.30 0.59 16.60
CA GLY A 179 8.12 -0.24 17.47
C GLY A 179 9.51 0.34 17.75
N SER A 180 10.28 -0.36 18.58
CA SER A 180 11.65 0.01 18.97
C SER A 180 12.75 -0.75 18.21
N GLY A 181 12.39 -1.65 17.29
CA GLY A 181 13.35 -2.50 16.56
C GLY A 181 14.05 -1.79 15.40
N SER A 182 14.87 -2.55 14.66
CA SER A 182 15.64 -2.07 13.51
C SER A 182 14.79 -1.77 12.26
N ALA A 183 13.48 -1.88 12.35
CA ALA A 183 12.55 -1.54 11.28
C ALA A 183 11.16 -1.31 11.87
N HIS A 184 10.27 -0.73 11.07
CA HIS A 184 8.87 -0.53 11.43
C HIS A 184 8.17 -1.87 11.66
N THR A 185 7.74 -2.12 12.89
CA THR A 185 7.25 -3.43 13.32
C THR A 185 6.09 -3.95 12.47
N GLY A 186 5.07 -3.12 12.26
CA GLY A 186 3.89 -3.50 11.46
C GLY A 186 4.23 -3.85 10.00
N PHE A 187 5.15 -3.12 9.38
CA PHE A 187 5.54 -3.40 7.99
C PHE A 187 6.46 -4.61 7.87
N VAL A 188 7.34 -4.83 8.85
CA VAL A 188 8.23 -6.01 8.87
C VAL A 188 7.44 -7.30 9.02
N ALA A 189 6.42 -7.32 9.86
CA ALA A 189 5.57 -8.50 10.03
C ALA A 189 4.88 -8.86 8.71
N ALA A 190 4.27 -7.89 8.04
CA ALA A 190 3.67 -8.06 6.72
C ALA A 190 4.70 -8.52 5.68
N ALA A 191 5.87 -7.85 5.63
CA ALA A 191 6.93 -8.17 4.67
C ALA A 191 7.48 -9.60 4.85
N ARG A 192 7.64 -10.08 6.10
CA ARG A 192 8.06 -11.46 6.38
C ARG A 192 7.07 -12.47 5.80
N GLN A 193 5.77 -12.27 6.04
CA GLN A 193 4.73 -13.14 5.51
C GLN A 193 4.76 -13.17 3.98
N LEU A 194 4.78 -12.01 3.32
CA LEU A 194 4.76 -11.93 1.87
C LEU A 194 6.03 -12.48 1.23
N THR A 195 7.20 -12.27 1.82
CA THR A 195 8.47 -12.88 1.36
C THR A 195 8.34 -14.39 1.25
N GLU A 196 7.78 -15.05 2.29
CA GLU A 196 7.57 -16.50 2.27
C GLU A 196 6.53 -16.94 1.23
N LYS A 197 5.44 -16.17 1.05
CA LYS A 197 4.41 -16.46 0.04
C LYS A 197 4.98 -16.36 -1.38
N ILE A 198 5.72 -15.30 -1.69
CA ILE A 198 6.35 -15.09 -3.00
C ILE A 198 7.41 -16.19 -3.25
N ARG A 199 8.26 -16.50 -2.24
CA ARG A 199 9.20 -17.60 -2.31
C ARG A 199 8.52 -18.91 -2.64
N GLY A 200 7.44 -19.25 -1.93
CA GLY A 200 6.64 -20.45 -2.15
C GLY A 200 6.08 -20.52 -3.57
N TYR A 201 5.56 -19.40 -4.10
CA TYR A 201 5.06 -19.32 -5.47
C TYR A 201 6.16 -19.59 -6.51
N VAL A 202 7.32 -18.95 -6.36
CA VAL A 202 8.48 -19.16 -7.26
C VAL A 202 8.93 -20.61 -7.24
N GLN A 203 9.10 -21.21 -6.05
CA GLN A 203 9.52 -22.60 -5.90
C GLN A 203 8.49 -23.59 -6.47
N ALA A 204 7.21 -23.36 -6.23
CA ALA A 204 6.14 -24.20 -6.80
C ALA A 204 6.11 -24.09 -8.33
N SER A 205 6.32 -22.91 -8.88
CA SER A 205 6.43 -22.68 -10.32
C SER A 205 7.62 -23.40 -10.93
N ALA A 206 8.79 -23.31 -10.29
CA ALA A 206 10.01 -23.99 -10.73
C ALA A 206 9.91 -25.53 -10.71
N LYS A 207 9.16 -26.09 -9.74
CA LYS A 207 8.88 -27.53 -9.67
C LYS A 207 7.98 -28.03 -10.82
N ARG A 208 7.06 -27.19 -11.28
CA ARG A 208 6.16 -27.57 -12.39
C ARG A 208 6.82 -27.45 -13.75
N GLN A 209 7.70 -26.44 -13.90
CA GLN A 209 8.33 -26.14 -15.19
C GLN A 209 9.60 -25.31 -14.95
N PRO A 210 10.70 -25.59 -15.69
CA PRO A 210 11.88 -24.72 -15.67
C PRO A 210 11.53 -23.26 -15.93
N LEU A 211 12.08 -22.34 -15.15
CA LEU A 211 11.75 -20.91 -15.29
C LEU A 211 12.63 -20.20 -16.33
N GLY A 212 13.75 -20.82 -16.74
CA GLY A 212 14.75 -20.15 -17.58
C GLY A 212 15.37 -18.96 -16.84
N THR A 213 15.52 -17.82 -17.52
CA THR A 213 15.90 -16.58 -16.85
C THR A 213 14.70 -16.06 -16.05
N LEU A 214 14.88 -16.04 -14.73
CA LEU A 214 13.85 -15.51 -13.83
C LEU A 214 13.98 -14.00 -13.71
N LYS A 215 12.90 -13.28 -14.00
CA LYS A 215 12.72 -11.86 -13.71
C LYS A 215 11.58 -11.68 -12.72
N LEU A 216 11.76 -10.77 -11.77
CA LEU A 216 10.73 -10.40 -10.80
C LEU A 216 10.34 -8.95 -11.02
N TRP A 217 9.05 -8.66 -11.09
CA TRP A 217 8.47 -7.34 -11.20
C TRP A 217 7.59 -7.08 -9.99
N MET A 218 7.92 -6.04 -9.23
CA MET A 218 7.22 -5.73 -7.97
C MET A 218 6.81 -4.28 -7.91
N GLY A 219 5.65 -4.04 -7.32
CA GLY A 219 5.15 -2.70 -7.05
C GLY A 219 4.25 -2.66 -5.82
N GLY A 220 4.15 -1.47 -5.25
CA GLY A 220 3.24 -1.16 -4.16
C GLY A 220 3.11 0.33 -3.96
N TYR A 221 1.92 0.77 -3.53
CA TYR A 221 1.57 2.16 -3.30
C TYR A 221 1.25 2.38 -1.82
N SER A 222 1.64 3.53 -1.26
CA SER A 222 1.37 3.87 0.15
C SER A 222 1.97 2.82 1.11
N ARG A 223 1.20 2.33 2.08
CA ARG A 223 1.61 1.22 2.97
C ARG A 223 2.25 0.07 2.19
N ALA A 224 1.64 -0.34 1.08
CA ALA A 224 2.18 -1.40 0.24
C ALA A 224 3.54 -1.06 -0.35
N GLY A 225 3.82 0.21 -0.62
CA GLY A 225 5.15 0.68 -1.03
C GLY A 225 6.20 0.37 0.03
N GLY A 226 5.94 0.72 1.31
CA GLY A 226 6.84 0.40 2.42
C GLY A 226 7.04 -1.10 2.61
N VAL A 227 5.96 -1.89 2.55
CA VAL A 227 6.04 -3.36 2.63
C VAL A 227 6.81 -3.95 1.44
N THR A 228 6.52 -3.50 0.21
CA THR A 228 7.23 -3.95 -1.01
C THR A 228 8.73 -3.65 -0.94
N ASN A 229 9.11 -2.47 -0.43
CA ASN A 229 10.50 -2.07 -0.21
C ASN A 229 11.23 -3.08 0.68
N LEU A 230 10.63 -3.47 1.80
CA LEU A 230 11.19 -4.46 2.72
C LEU A 230 11.23 -5.87 2.12
N VAL A 231 10.18 -6.29 1.41
CA VAL A 231 10.14 -7.60 0.72
C VAL A 231 11.25 -7.69 -0.31
N ALA A 232 11.39 -6.67 -1.16
CA ALA A 232 12.39 -6.64 -2.24
C ALA A 232 13.82 -6.74 -1.71
N ALA A 233 14.13 -6.06 -0.60
CA ALA A 233 15.44 -6.14 0.03
C ALA A 233 15.73 -7.53 0.65
N ARG A 234 14.71 -8.28 1.08
CA ARG A 234 14.85 -9.61 1.72
C ARG A 234 14.88 -10.76 0.72
N LEU A 235 14.22 -10.63 -0.43
CA LEU A 235 14.05 -11.73 -1.39
C LEU A 235 15.37 -12.36 -1.87
N PRO A 236 16.47 -11.60 -2.16
CA PRO A 236 17.73 -12.20 -2.58
C PRO A 236 18.32 -13.20 -1.58
N ALA A 237 18.08 -13.00 -0.29
CA ALA A 237 18.55 -13.92 0.76
C ALA A 237 17.80 -15.26 0.76
N VAL A 238 16.54 -15.30 0.30
CA VAL A 238 15.69 -16.50 0.31
C VAL A 238 15.44 -17.09 -1.08
N LEU A 239 15.82 -16.37 -2.14
CA LEU A 239 15.77 -16.77 -3.54
C LEU A 239 17.10 -16.47 -4.22
N PRO A 240 18.17 -17.24 -3.94
CA PRO A 240 19.52 -16.95 -4.43
C PRO A 240 19.66 -17.04 -5.97
N GLN A 241 18.69 -17.66 -6.66
CA GLN A 241 18.63 -17.66 -8.12
C GLN A 241 18.10 -16.34 -8.72
N LEU A 242 17.57 -15.45 -7.89
CA LEU A 242 17.06 -14.15 -8.32
C LEU A 242 18.21 -13.13 -8.32
N GLU A 243 18.63 -12.73 -9.50
CA GLU A 243 19.68 -11.74 -9.66
C GLU A 243 19.14 -10.32 -9.52
N LYS A 244 19.88 -9.43 -8.89
CA LYS A 244 19.52 -8.00 -8.73
C LYS A 244 19.14 -7.34 -10.05
N LYS A 245 19.91 -7.55 -11.11
CA LYS A 245 19.65 -6.98 -12.46
C LYS A 245 18.35 -7.48 -13.11
N ASN A 246 17.72 -8.51 -12.55
CA ASN A 246 16.47 -9.13 -12.99
C ASN A 246 15.31 -8.87 -12.01
N THR A 247 15.49 -8.00 -11.02
CA THR A 247 14.50 -7.71 -9.98
C THR A 247 14.09 -6.25 -10.09
N PHE A 248 13.01 -5.98 -10.81
CA PHE A 248 12.45 -4.67 -11.09
C PHE A 248 11.50 -4.27 -9.97
N VAL A 249 11.81 -3.21 -9.24
CA VAL A 249 11.04 -2.78 -8.07
C VAL A 249 10.79 -1.30 -8.10
N TYR A 250 9.52 -0.91 -8.11
CA TYR A 250 9.08 0.47 -8.05
C TYR A 250 8.05 0.61 -6.91
N THR A 251 8.30 1.51 -6.00
CA THR A 251 7.36 1.82 -4.91
C THR A 251 6.91 3.27 -5.02
N PHE A 252 5.67 3.53 -4.65
CA PHE A 252 5.07 4.86 -4.77
C PHE A 252 4.50 5.28 -3.43
N ALA A 253 4.69 6.54 -3.07
CA ALA A 253 4.23 7.07 -1.79
C ALA A 253 4.65 6.23 -0.57
N ALA A 254 5.77 5.54 -0.67
CA ALA A 254 6.21 4.56 0.32
C ALA A 254 6.73 5.25 1.58
N PRO A 255 6.16 4.99 2.78
CA PRO A 255 6.75 5.43 4.03
C PRO A 255 8.12 4.78 4.23
N ALA A 256 9.02 5.46 4.93
CA ALA A 256 10.30 4.90 5.36
C ALA A 256 10.05 3.80 6.40
N ALA A 257 10.67 2.63 6.24
CA ALA A 257 10.32 1.46 7.04
C ALA A 257 11.52 0.78 7.72
N LEU A 258 12.74 1.24 7.45
CA LEU A 258 13.97 0.80 8.11
C LEU A 258 14.45 1.85 9.10
N ALA A 259 15.01 1.42 10.24
CA ALA A 259 15.56 2.30 11.25
C ALA A 259 17.05 1.97 11.47
N ALA A 260 17.94 2.75 10.85
CA ALA A 260 19.38 2.54 10.95
C ALA A 260 19.94 2.89 12.34
N ALA A 261 19.37 3.92 12.99
CA ALA A 261 19.89 4.43 14.25
C ALA A 261 19.87 3.41 15.40
N ASP A 262 18.92 2.44 15.35
CA ASP A 262 18.73 1.45 16.40
C ASP A 262 19.33 0.06 16.04
N CYS A 263 20.00 -0.04 14.89
CA CYS A 263 20.59 -1.28 14.43
C CYS A 263 21.98 -1.05 13.84
N PRO A 264 23.06 -1.36 14.58
CA PRO A 264 24.43 -1.20 14.10
C PRO A 264 24.71 -1.94 12.79
N GLU A 265 24.08 -3.11 12.58
CA GLU A 265 24.24 -3.91 11.37
C GLU A 265 23.62 -3.22 10.16
N LEU A 266 22.44 -2.61 10.30
CA LEU A 266 21.82 -1.81 9.25
C LEU A 266 22.54 -0.47 9.04
N GLN A 267 23.06 0.17 10.08
CA GLN A 267 23.92 1.33 9.95
C GLN A 267 25.19 0.99 9.16
N GLN A 268 25.80 -0.14 9.44
CA GLN A 268 26.95 -0.61 8.68
C GLN A 268 26.59 -0.90 7.22
N ASP A 269 25.41 -1.45 6.96
CA ASP A 269 24.92 -1.71 5.61
C ASP A 269 24.63 -0.38 4.87
N PHE A 270 24.06 0.60 5.55
CA PHE A 270 23.90 1.96 5.05
C PHE A 270 25.26 2.59 4.71
N ASP A 271 26.24 2.54 5.62
CA ASP A 271 27.58 3.09 5.44
C ASP A 271 28.34 2.37 4.32
N ASN A 272 28.14 1.07 4.17
CA ASN A 272 28.72 0.29 3.08
C ASN A 272 28.15 0.68 1.70
N ASN A 273 26.91 1.13 1.65
CA ASN A 273 26.19 1.44 0.43
C ASN A 273 26.23 2.94 0.06
N HIS A 274 26.65 3.81 0.99
CA HIS A 274 26.78 5.25 0.77
C HIS A 274 28.24 5.71 0.80
N THR A 275 28.52 6.83 0.15
CA THR A 275 29.81 7.51 0.26
C THR A 275 29.87 8.33 1.55
N ALA A 276 31.04 8.83 1.92
CA ALA A 276 31.18 9.74 3.07
C ALA A 276 30.40 11.06 2.91
N SER A 277 30.07 11.46 1.68
CA SER A 277 29.13 12.57 1.39
C SER A 277 27.68 12.07 1.32
N GLY A 278 27.46 10.75 1.56
CA GLY A 278 26.24 9.99 1.62
C GLY A 278 25.55 9.72 0.32
N SER A 279 26.14 10.04 -0.81
CA SER A 279 25.64 9.63 -2.13
C SER A 279 25.69 8.11 -2.26
N LEU A 280 24.68 7.52 -2.90
CA LEU A 280 24.64 6.08 -3.14
C LEU A 280 25.82 5.58 -3.96
N LYS A 281 26.43 4.49 -3.53
CA LYS A 281 27.47 3.82 -4.30
C LYS A 281 26.84 3.04 -5.46
N LYS A 282 27.47 3.10 -6.63
CA LYS A 282 26.99 2.55 -7.89
C LYS A 282 26.57 1.07 -7.89
N ASN A 283 26.99 0.26 -6.92
CA ASN A 283 26.78 -1.19 -6.88
C ASN A 283 26.24 -1.71 -5.54
N TRP A 284 25.51 -0.88 -4.80
CA TRP A 284 24.90 -1.30 -3.55
C TRP A 284 23.76 -2.32 -3.71
N GLY A 285 23.45 -3.05 -2.63
CA GLY A 285 22.58 -4.23 -2.67
C GLY A 285 21.17 -3.96 -3.19
N THR A 286 20.61 -2.76 -2.94
CA THR A 286 19.22 -2.41 -3.27
C THR A 286 19.10 -1.35 -4.38
N SER A 287 20.14 -1.15 -5.20
CA SER A 287 20.15 -0.14 -6.30
C SER A 287 19.12 -0.40 -7.41
N ASN A 288 18.42 -1.52 -7.37
CA ASN A 288 17.32 -1.87 -8.27
C ASN A 288 15.92 -1.54 -7.69
N ILE A 289 15.86 -0.86 -6.55
CA ILE A 289 14.62 -0.40 -5.93
C ILE A 289 14.52 1.11 -6.18
N PHE A 290 13.43 1.56 -6.79
CA PHE A 290 13.13 2.95 -7.03
C PHE A 290 11.90 3.36 -6.25
N ASN A 291 12.05 4.34 -5.36
CA ASN A 291 10.96 4.87 -4.55
C ASN A 291 10.53 6.22 -5.12
N ILE A 292 9.33 6.28 -5.67
CA ILE A 292 8.80 7.49 -6.30
C ILE A 292 7.90 8.21 -5.29
N ILE A 293 8.23 9.46 -4.99
CA ILE A 293 7.70 10.23 -3.86
C ILE A 293 7.28 11.61 -4.37
N SER A 294 6.05 12.00 -4.13
CA SER A 294 5.64 13.40 -4.31
C SER A 294 6.19 14.25 -3.15
N SER A 295 6.88 15.34 -3.47
CA SER A 295 7.50 16.22 -2.45
C SER A 295 6.48 16.84 -1.50
N GLY A 296 5.24 17.05 -1.95
CA GLY A 296 4.14 17.55 -1.13
C GLY A 296 3.42 16.47 -0.30
N ASP A 297 3.73 15.19 -0.50
CA ASP A 297 3.08 14.08 0.19
C ASP A 297 3.72 13.84 1.58
N VAL A 298 2.90 13.91 2.62
CA VAL A 298 3.36 13.66 3.99
C VAL A 298 3.57 12.18 4.29
N VAL A 299 2.81 11.27 3.67
CA VAL A 299 2.82 9.84 4.02
C VAL A 299 4.20 9.20 3.89
N PRO A 300 4.99 9.44 2.84
CA PRO A 300 6.36 8.94 2.77
C PRO A 300 7.28 9.45 3.88
N ARG A 301 6.89 10.51 4.58
CA ARG A 301 7.66 11.19 5.62
C ARG A 301 7.10 11.01 7.03
N VAL A 302 5.94 10.32 7.20
CA VAL A 302 5.28 10.09 8.51
C VAL A 302 6.19 9.42 9.54
N LEU A 303 7.16 8.63 9.07
CA LEU A 303 8.25 8.11 9.90
C LEU A 303 9.49 8.94 9.57
N PRO A 304 9.75 10.00 10.34
CA PRO A 304 10.73 11.02 9.96
C PRO A 304 12.16 10.48 10.01
N ALA A 305 13.02 11.09 9.20
CA ALA A 305 14.43 10.74 9.15
C ALA A 305 15.13 10.98 10.50
N GLU A 306 14.66 11.95 11.26
CA GLU A 306 15.13 12.27 12.62
C GLU A 306 14.90 11.12 13.60
N TRP A 307 13.90 10.26 13.34
CA TRP A 307 13.67 9.02 14.08
C TRP A 307 14.55 7.86 13.58
N GLY A 308 15.44 8.12 12.62
CA GLY A 308 16.33 7.14 12.02
C GLY A 308 15.70 6.30 10.94
N PHE A 309 14.48 6.61 10.48
CA PHE A 309 13.82 5.83 9.44
C PHE A 309 14.31 6.22 8.02
N TYR A 310 14.49 5.21 7.17
CA TYR A 310 14.86 5.35 5.77
C TYR A 310 14.25 4.22 4.91
N ARG A 311 14.42 4.29 3.61
CA ARG A 311 14.01 3.28 2.64
C ARG A 311 15.22 2.59 2.01
N ASN A 312 15.07 1.33 1.61
CA ASN A 312 16.01 0.71 0.69
C ASN A 312 15.86 1.34 -0.70
N GLY A 313 16.94 1.47 -1.43
CA GLY A 313 16.88 1.86 -2.83
C GLY A 313 17.07 3.36 -3.07
N ASN A 314 16.65 3.79 -4.24
CA ASN A 314 16.81 5.15 -4.74
C ASN A 314 15.50 5.92 -4.54
N ASP A 315 15.52 6.94 -3.69
CA ASP A 315 14.41 7.88 -3.58
C ASP A 315 14.42 8.83 -4.79
N ARG A 316 13.28 8.99 -5.44
CA ARG A 316 13.06 9.89 -6.58
C ARG A 316 11.88 10.80 -6.26
N PHE A 317 12.15 12.08 -6.12
CA PHE A 317 11.14 13.06 -5.75
C PHE A 317 10.50 13.69 -6.98
N LEU A 318 9.17 13.61 -7.04
CA LEU A 318 8.35 14.35 -7.98
C LEU A 318 8.14 15.75 -7.40
N PRO A 319 8.49 16.83 -8.13
CA PRO A 319 8.42 18.18 -7.61
C PRO A 319 7.01 18.59 -7.16
N ALA A 320 6.94 19.38 -6.10
CA ALA A 320 5.76 20.17 -5.74
C ALA A 320 5.98 21.58 -6.26
N THR A 321 5.40 21.91 -7.41
CA THR A 321 5.64 23.18 -8.09
C THR A 321 4.68 24.29 -7.64
N VAL A 322 5.17 25.53 -7.67
CA VAL A 322 4.37 26.76 -7.55
C VAL A 322 4.46 27.60 -8.83
N VAL A 323 5.12 27.10 -9.85
CA VAL A 323 5.30 27.78 -11.14
C VAL A 323 3.99 27.75 -11.92
N PRO A 324 3.42 28.91 -12.30
CA PRO A 324 2.08 28.97 -12.89
C PRO A 324 1.93 28.16 -14.18
N GLU A 325 2.95 28.12 -15.01
CA GLU A 325 2.96 27.40 -16.29
C GLU A 325 2.93 25.87 -16.07
N GLU A 326 3.68 25.37 -15.08
CA GLU A 326 3.68 23.96 -14.69
C GLU A 326 2.36 23.58 -14.04
N LEU A 327 1.83 24.41 -13.14
CA LEU A 327 0.53 24.20 -12.52
C LEU A 327 -0.59 24.10 -13.56
N GLN A 328 -0.56 24.97 -14.58
CA GLN A 328 -1.54 24.91 -15.67
C GLN A 328 -1.41 23.60 -16.46
N ALA A 329 -0.19 23.19 -16.81
CA ALA A 329 0.06 21.96 -17.54
C ALA A 329 -0.38 20.72 -16.75
N LEU A 330 -0.13 20.68 -15.44
CA LEU A 330 -0.59 19.62 -14.54
C LEU A 330 -2.12 19.59 -14.43
N ASN A 331 -2.77 20.74 -14.31
CA ASN A 331 -4.22 20.85 -14.27
C ASN A 331 -4.86 20.37 -15.59
N ASP A 332 -4.29 20.76 -16.74
CA ASP A 332 -4.78 20.34 -18.06
C ASP A 332 -4.64 18.82 -18.24
N ARG A 333 -3.53 18.23 -17.79
CA ARG A 333 -3.32 16.78 -17.82
C ARG A 333 -4.31 16.06 -16.91
N SER A 334 -4.48 16.51 -15.67
CA SER A 334 -5.46 15.95 -14.73
C SER A 334 -6.89 16.04 -15.24
N ALA A 335 -7.24 17.11 -15.98
CA ALA A 335 -8.56 17.28 -16.58
C ALA A 335 -8.89 16.21 -17.63
N GLY A 336 -7.88 15.58 -18.23
CA GLY A 336 -8.04 14.46 -19.17
C GLY A 336 -8.29 13.11 -18.49
N MET A 337 -8.10 13.00 -17.18
CA MET A 337 -8.32 11.76 -16.45
C MET A 337 -9.81 11.54 -16.13
N GLU A 338 -10.20 10.27 -16.03
CA GLU A 338 -11.54 9.89 -15.55
C GLU A 338 -11.73 10.39 -14.09
N GLY A 339 -12.91 10.89 -13.78
CA GLY A 339 -13.24 11.45 -12.48
C GLY A 339 -13.09 12.97 -12.41
N ALA A 340 -13.21 13.55 -11.21
CA ALA A 340 -13.06 14.99 -11.02
C ALA A 340 -11.59 15.40 -11.14
N PRO A 341 -11.22 16.40 -11.94
CA PRO A 341 -9.85 16.84 -12.06
C PRO A 341 -9.28 17.34 -10.72
N LEU A 342 -7.96 17.21 -10.56
CA LEU A 342 -7.23 17.80 -9.45
C LEU A 342 -6.93 19.27 -9.77
N ASP A 343 -6.91 20.09 -8.72
CA ASP A 343 -6.39 21.46 -8.76
C ASP A 343 -5.01 21.47 -8.11
N PHE A 344 -3.97 21.41 -8.92
CA PHE A 344 -2.59 21.36 -8.44
C PHE A 344 -2.16 22.62 -7.70
N GLY A 345 -2.82 23.76 -7.92
CA GLY A 345 -2.61 24.97 -7.13
C GLY A 345 -3.10 24.88 -5.68
N ARG A 346 -3.83 23.83 -5.33
CA ARG A 346 -4.34 23.56 -3.99
C ARG A 346 -3.59 22.44 -3.27
N LEU A 347 -2.59 21.84 -3.89
CA LEU A 347 -1.76 20.83 -3.24
C LEU A 347 -0.73 21.49 -2.30
N ALA A 348 -0.18 20.70 -1.39
CA ALA A 348 0.89 21.16 -0.54
C ALA A 348 2.18 21.36 -1.31
N VAL A 349 2.96 22.35 -0.95
CA VAL A 349 4.37 22.48 -1.34
C VAL A 349 5.26 21.84 -0.29
N THR A 350 6.52 21.59 -0.62
CA THR A 350 7.48 20.88 0.26
C THR A 350 7.59 21.56 1.64
N GLU A 351 7.65 22.90 1.70
CA GLU A 351 7.76 23.66 2.95
C GLU A 351 6.52 23.48 3.86
N GLU A 352 5.32 23.37 3.28
CA GLU A 352 4.09 23.08 4.06
C GLU A 352 4.14 21.67 4.66
N THR A 353 4.66 20.71 3.91
CA THR A 353 4.84 19.32 4.37
C THR A 353 5.88 19.25 5.48
N ASP A 354 7.01 19.96 5.34
CA ASP A 354 8.06 20.02 6.35
C ASP A 354 7.56 20.69 7.64
N ALA A 355 6.80 21.79 7.53
CA ALA A 355 6.18 22.44 8.68
C ALA A 355 5.21 21.51 9.43
N MET A 356 4.45 20.69 8.71
CA MET A 356 3.58 19.68 9.31
C MET A 356 4.37 18.59 10.03
N LEU A 357 5.43 18.08 9.42
CA LEU A 357 6.30 17.10 10.06
C LEU A 357 6.98 17.66 11.31
N GLN A 358 7.44 18.91 11.25
CA GLN A 358 8.01 19.59 12.42
C GLN A 358 6.98 19.72 13.56
N SER A 359 5.73 19.96 13.24
CA SER A 359 4.64 19.99 14.24
C SER A 359 4.43 18.61 14.86
N MET A 360 4.45 17.54 14.06
CA MET A 360 4.38 16.17 14.56
C MET A 360 5.58 15.83 15.46
N MET A 361 6.80 16.23 15.07
CA MET A 361 8.00 16.03 15.88
C MET A 361 7.93 16.80 17.21
N THR A 362 7.36 18.00 17.21
CA THR A 362 7.14 18.77 18.42
C THR A 362 6.18 18.07 19.37
N LEU A 363 5.13 17.41 18.82
CA LEU A 363 4.15 16.70 19.61
C LEU A 363 4.68 15.37 20.16
N PHE A 364 5.22 14.52 19.27
CA PHE A 364 5.59 13.15 19.64
C PHE A 364 7.06 13.01 20.08
N GLY A 365 7.88 14.04 19.86
CA GLY A 365 9.29 14.02 20.24
C GLY A 365 10.10 13.01 19.45
N SER A 366 10.84 12.16 20.15
CA SER A 366 11.65 11.11 19.55
C SER A 366 10.81 9.86 19.28
N ARG A 367 11.36 8.95 18.45
CA ARG A 367 10.79 7.61 18.27
C ARG A 367 10.58 6.87 19.58
N GLN A 368 11.53 7.02 20.52
CA GLN A 368 11.45 6.42 21.85
C GLN A 368 10.21 6.94 22.62
N THR A 369 10.03 8.26 22.66
CA THR A 369 8.86 8.89 23.32
C THR A 369 7.55 8.43 22.69
N TYR A 370 7.48 8.46 21.35
CA TYR A 370 6.29 7.98 20.64
C TYR A 370 5.96 6.52 20.96
N HIS A 371 6.96 5.64 20.93
CA HIS A 371 6.76 4.21 21.15
C HIS A 371 6.33 3.90 22.59
N GLU A 372 6.90 4.57 23.59
CA GLU A 372 6.59 4.30 25.01
C GLU A 372 5.27 4.95 25.44
N ASP A 373 4.96 6.16 25.01
CA ASP A 373 3.88 6.98 25.54
C ASP A 373 2.63 7.02 24.62
N TYR A 374 2.80 6.97 23.31
CA TYR A 374 1.73 7.28 22.35
C TYR A 374 1.36 6.17 21.38
N GLU A 375 2.24 5.24 21.07
CA GLU A 375 2.03 4.26 19.98
C GLU A 375 0.71 3.49 20.13
N ASP A 376 0.47 2.87 21.26
CA ASP A 376 -0.72 2.07 21.50
C ASP A 376 -2.01 2.90 21.47
N ALA A 377 -1.97 4.11 22.03
CA ALA A 377 -3.09 5.04 21.99
C ALA A 377 -3.42 5.44 20.55
N MET A 378 -2.40 5.83 19.74
CA MET A 378 -2.58 6.23 18.35
C MET A 378 -3.09 5.08 17.48
N ARG A 379 -2.60 3.87 17.70
CA ARG A 379 -3.10 2.66 17.02
C ARG A 379 -4.59 2.42 17.32
N CYS A 380 -4.99 2.52 18.57
CA CYS A 380 -6.41 2.36 18.96
C CYS A 380 -7.28 3.47 18.41
N ILE A 381 -6.84 4.74 18.47
CA ILE A 381 -7.58 5.88 17.91
C ILE A 381 -7.78 5.70 16.40
N LEU A 382 -6.73 5.35 15.67
CA LEU A 382 -6.84 5.11 14.23
C LEU A 382 -7.75 3.92 13.92
N GLN A 383 -7.72 2.88 14.74
CA GLN A 383 -8.62 1.74 14.61
C GLN A 383 -10.08 2.12 14.86
N CYS A 384 -10.38 3.02 15.81
CA CYS A 384 -11.72 3.57 16.01
C CYS A 384 -12.25 4.28 14.74
N VAL A 385 -11.36 4.97 14.00
CA VAL A 385 -11.72 5.68 12.76
C VAL A 385 -12.01 4.73 11.62
N THR A 386 -11.24 3.65 11.52
CA THR A 386 -11.18 2.78 10.33
C THR A 386 -12.00 1.49 10.46
N THR A 387 -12.25 1.02 11.69
CA THR A 387 -13.00 -0.22 11.95
C THR A 387 -14.42 0.11 12.36
N ARG A 388 -15.39 -0.30 11.56
CA ARG A 388 -16.83 -0.16 11.85
C ARG A 388 -17.49 -1.51 11.81
N SER A 389 -18.44 -1.77 12.70
CA SER A 389 -19.27 -2.95 12.59
C SER A 389 -20.31 -2.80 11.48
N GLU A 390 -20.70 -3.90 10.87
CA GLU A 390 -21.75 -3.94 9.84
C GLU A 390 -23.06 -3.28 10.31
N ALA A 391 -23.42 -3.51 11.58
CA ALA A 391 -24.62 -2.94 12.18
C ALA A 391 -24.57 -1.41 12.32
N GLU A 392 -23.38 -0.83 12.47
CA GLU A 392 -23.15 0.62 12.60
C GLU A 392 -23.20 1.33 11.26
N VAL A 393 -22.60 0.73 10.23
CA VAL A 393 -22.61 1.29 8.88
C VAL A 393 -24.03 1.32 8.32
N THR A 394 -24.82 0.27 8.56
CA THR A 394 -26.17 0.14 8.02
C THR A 394 -27.23 0.93 8.78
N ARG A 395 -27.08 1.18 10.08
CA ARG A 395 -28.11 1.83 10.91
C ARG A 395 -27.89 3.32 11.13
N GLY A 396 -26.69 3.83 10.87
CA GLY A 396 -26.40 5.25 11.08
C GLY A 396 -26.54 5.72 12.53
N VAL A 397 -26.41 4.85 13.50
CA VAL A 397 -26.68 5.12 14.92
C VAL A 397 -25.39 5.39 15.67
N ILE A 398 -25.38 6.38 16.55
CA ILE A 398 -24.33 6.57 17.55
C ILE A 398 -24.34 5.33 18.46
N LEU A 399 -23.18 4.72 18.63
CA LEU A 399 -23.04 3.54 19.49
C LEU A 399 -23.48 3.84 20.93
N ASP A 400 -24.16 2.90 21.55
CA ASP A 400 -24.35 2.93 23.00
C ASP A 400 -23.03 2.58 23.72
N ASP A 401 -22.97 2.86 25.03
CA ASP A 401 -21.75 2.67 25.78
C ASP A 401 -21.30 1.20 25.84
N ALA A 402 -22.21 0.25 25.83
CA ALA A 402 -21.90 -1.17 25.83
C ALA A 402 -21.25 -1.61 24.51
N ALA A 403 -21.76 -1.11 23.39
CA ALA A 403 -21.17 -1.36 22.07
C ALA A 403 -19.76 -0.73 21.94
N VAL A 404 -19.57 0.50 22.45
CA VAL A 404 -18.24 1.14 22.50
C VAL A 404 -17.27 0.34 23.35
N VAL A 405 -17.67 -0.12 24.54
CA VAL A 405 -16.84 -0.97 25.41
C VAL A 405 -16.45 -2.26 24.67
N ALA A 406 -17.40 -2.92 24.01
CA ALA A 406 -17.13 -4.13 23.25
C ALA A 406 -16.13 -3.89 22.11
N GLN A 407 -16.29 -2.79 21.35
CA GLN A 407 -15.37 -2.38 20.31
C GLN A 407 -13.96 -2.16 20.87
N LEU A 408 -13.80 -1.35 21.91
CA LEU A 408 -12.50 -1.06 22.49
C LEU A 408 -11.85 -2.34 23.06
N ARG A 409 -12.60 -3.20 23.71
CA ARG A 409 -12.09 -4.47 24.26
C ARG A 409 -11.64 -5.46 23.17
N SER A 410 -12.07 -5.31 21.94
CA SER A 410 -11.58 -6.12 20.81
C SER A 410 -10.17 -5.72 20.33
N MET A 411 -9.70 -4.52 20.69
CA MET A 411 -8.39 -4.01 20.33
C MET A 411 -7.32 -4.54 21.29
N GLU A 412 -6.23 -5.09 20.74
CA GLU A 412 -5.16 -5.69 21.55
C GLU A 412 -4.58 -4.72 22.59
N PRO A 413 -4.22 -3.46 22.26
CA PRO A 413 -3.64 -2.57 23.27
C PRO A 413 -4.62 -2.20 24.39
N MET A 414 -5.93 -2.23 24.13
CA MET A 414 -6.94 -1.95 25.15
C MET A 414 -7.11 -3.09 26.17
N GLN A 415 -6.60 -4.27 25.88
CA GLN A 415 -6.71 -5.44 26.77
C GLN A 415 -5.84 -5.30 28.03
N GLN A 416 -4.83 -4.42 28.01
CA GLN A 416 -4.00 -4.11 29.18
C GLN A 416 -4.79 -3.42 30.31
N PHE A 417 -5.90 -2.77 29.99
CA PHE A 417 -6.70 -2.06 30.99
C PHE A 417 -7.78 -2.97 31.61
N PRO A 418 -8.05 -2.85 32.93
CA PRO A 418 -9.19 -3.50 33.52
C PRO A 418 -10.50 -3.06 32.85
N GLN A 419 -11.45 -3.98 32.71
CA GLN A 419 -12.75 -3.69 32.11
C GLN A 419 -13.44 -2.48 32.74
N GLU A 420 -13.42 -2.39 34.05
CA GLU A 420 -14.01 -1.28 34.82
C GLU A 420 -13.38 0.08 34.50
N LYS A 421 -12.07 0.13 34.16
CA LYS A 421 -11.42 1.36 33.70
C LYS A 421 -11.98 1.76 32.32
N VAL A 422 -12.07 0.82 31.38
CA VAL A 422 -12.61 1.07 30.05
C VAL A 422 -14.06 1.55 30.11
N GLU A 423 -14.90 0.88 30.91
CA GLU A 423 -16.30 1.28 31.12
C GLU A 423 -16.42 2.70 31.66
N ARG A 424 -15.63 3.06 32.69
CA ARG A 424 -15.63 4.42 33.25
C ARG A 424 -15.17 5.47 32.24
N CYS A 425 -14.13 5.17 31.42
CA CYS A 425 -13.66 6.08 30.38
C CYS A 425 -14.71 6.26 29.29
N VAL A 426 -15.40 5.20 28.88
CA VAL A 426 -16.51 5.28 27.91
C VAL A 426 -17.66 6.12 28.47
N GLN A 427 -18.07 5.91 29.72
CA GLN A 427 -19.11 6.72 30.38
C GLN A 427 -18.72 8.20 30.45
N ALA A 428 -17.46 8.51 30.79
CA ALA A 428 -16.96 9.88 30.82
C ALA A 428 -16.94 10.52 29.43
N ALA A 429 -16.44 9.82 28.43
CA ALA A 429 -16.42 10.28 27.03
C ALA A 429 -17.85 10.53 26.50
N SER A 430 -18.76 9.62 26.82
CA SER A 430 -20.19 9.71 26.47
C SER A 430 -20.84 10.93 27.12
N ALA A 431 -20.64 11.12 28.43
CA ALA A 431 -21.17 12.26 29.16
C ALA A 431 -20.69 13.63 28.60
N LEU A 432 -19.44 13.68 28.15
CA LEU A 432 -18.87 14.87 27.52
C LEU A 432 -19.41 15.11 26.11
N SER A 433 -19.56 14.06 25.32
CA SER A 433 -19.78 14.18 23.86
C SER A 433 -21.25 14.14 23.48
N ARG A 434 -22.11 13.32 24.09
CA ARG A 434 -23.52 13.14 23.68
C ARG A 434 -24.32 14.44 23.70
N PRO A 435 -24.27 15.29 24.74
CA PRO A 435 -25.02 16.54 24.74
C PRO A 435 -24.58 17.49 23.60
N LEU A 436 -23.28 17.47 23.24
CA LEU A 436 -22.76 18.27 22.15
C LEU A 436 -23.21 17.73 20.81
N LEU A 437 -23.09 16.42 20.59
CA LEU A 437 -23.54 15.75 19.37
C LEU A 437 -25.04 15.91 19.13
N GLU A 438 -25.84 15.78 20.18
CA GLU A 438 -27.30 16.00 20.10
C GLU A 438 -27.62 17.46 19.71
N LYS A 439 -26.90 18.44 20.28
CA LYS A 439 -27.07 19.85 19.97
C LYS A 439 -26.67 20.21 18.56
N LEU A 440 -25.57 19.62 18.07
CA LEU A 440 -25.05 19.87 16.72
C LEU A 440 -25.84 19.10 15.65
N GLY A 441 -26.40 17.94 16.02
CA GLY A 441 -27.24 17.13 15.13
C GLY A 441 -26.60 16.91 13.75
N ASN A 442 -27.35 17.18 12.70
CA ASN A 442 -26.90 16.99 11.31
C ASN A 442 -25.80 17.96 10.86
N ALA A 443 -25.38 18.92 11.69
CA ALA A 443 -24.24 19.78 11.38
C ALA A 443 -22.90 19.03 11.47
N VAL A 444 -22.86 17.91 12.20
CA VAL A 444 -21.70 17.02 12.28
C VAL A 444 -21.98 15.79 11.42
N PRO A 445 -21.08 15.40 10.50
CA PRO A 445 -21.21 14.18 9.73
C PRO A 445 -21.43 12.97 10.63
N LEU A 446 -22.34 12.08 10.26
CA LEU A 446 -22.67 10.89 11.05
C LEU A 446 -21.43 10.06 11.40
N GLN A 447 -20.49 9.96 10.47
CA GLN A 447 -19.22 9.27 10.67
C GLN A 447 -18.42 9.88 11.83
N ALA A 448 -18.32 11.19 11.91
CA ALA A 448 -17.66 11.88 13.01
C ALA A 448 -18.38 11.63 14.34
N GLN A 449 -19.72 11.61 14.33
CA GLN A 449 -20.49 11.32 15.53
C GLN A 449 -20.23 9.91 16.09
N GLN A 450 -19.99 8.93 15.22
CA GLN A 450 -19.76 7.54 15.60
C GLN A 450 -18.37 7.29 16.21
N ILE A 451 -17.38 8.11 15.88
CA ILE A 451 -15.98 7.90 16.30
C ILE A 451 -15.55 8.75 17.50
N VAL A 452 -16.22 9.85 17.78
CA VAL A 452 -15.83 10.78 18.85
C VAL A 452 -15.79 10.11 20.21
N ILE A 453 -16.83 9.35 20.57
CA ILE A 453 -16.90 8.68 21.89
C ILE A 453 -15.80 7.61 22.05
N PRO A 454 -15.63 6.65 21.11
CA PRO A 454 -14.56 5.67 21.24
C PRO A 454 -13.17 6.32 21.28
N MET A 455 -12.90 7.32 20.43
CA MET A 455 -11.63 8.01 20.39
C MET A 455 -11.29 8.73 21.70
N LEU A 456 -12.25 9.49 22.27
CA LEU A 456 -12.07 10.15 23.56
C LEU A 456 -11.89 9.12 24.69
N ALA A 457 -12.63 8.02 24.66
CA ALA A 457 -12.48 6.96 25.65
C ALA A 457 -11.08 6.32 25.62
N VAL A 458 -10.51 6.11 24.42
CA VAL A 458 -9.10 5.67 24.28
C VAL A 458 -8.17 6.71 24.91
N GLY A 459 -8.31 7.98 24.54
CA GLY A 459 -7.48 9.06 25.12
C GLY A 459 -7.53 9.10 26.64
N LEU A 460 -8.70 8.92 27.24
CA LEU A 460 -8.88 8.86 28.69
C LEU A 460 -8.28 7.57 29.30
N CYS A 461 -8.35 6.43 28.62
CA CYS A 461 -7.74 5.19 29.11
C CYS A 461 -6.21 5.29 29.16
N PHE A 462 -5.61 5.89 28.16
CA PHE A 462 -4.16 6.11 28.05
C PHE A 462 -3.69 7.38 28.75
N GLU A 463 -4.62 8.14 29.35
CA GLU A 463 -4.31 9.37 30.09
C GLU A 463 -3.56 10.42 29.24
N LEU A 464 -3.90 10.50 27.94
CA LEU A 464 -3.33 11.50 27.04
C LEU A 464 -3.62 12.90 27.56
N ASP A 465 -2.62 13.76 27.47
CA ASP A 465 -2.80 15.17 27.81
C ASP A 465 -3.81 15.85 26.87
N PRO A 466 -4.46 16.94 27.32
CA PRO A 466 -5.51 17.59 26.54
C PRO A 466 -5.02 18.18 25.22
N GLU A 467 -3.75 18.59 25.11
CA GLU A 467 -3.17 19.17 23.90
C GLU A 467 -2.96 18.10 22.83
N THR A 468 -2.37 16.96 23.21
CA THR A 468 -2.26 15.75 22.36
C THR A 468 -3.64 15.29 21.88
N LEU A 469 -4.61 15.19 22.79
CA LEU A 469 -5.95 14.73 22.46
C LEU A 469 -6.66 15.70 21.48
N GLN A 470 -6.48 17.01 21.66
CA GLN A 470 -7.02 18.03 20.75
C GLN A 470 -6.41 17.89 19.36
N LEU A 471 -5.09 17.76 19.25
CA LEU A 471 -4.40 17.65 17.96
C LEU A 471 -4.78 16.37 17.21
N VAL A 472 -4.90 15.25 17.90
CA VAL A 472 -5.39 14.01 17.32
C VAL A 472 -6.83 14.14 16.85
N SER A 473 -7.67 14.82 17.65
CA SER A 473 -9.06 15.10 17.28
C SER A 473 -9.15 15.98 16.04
N ASP A 474 -8.35 17.01 15.95
CA ASP A 474 -8.31 17.91 14.79
C ASP A 474 -7.82 17.19 13.53
N PHE A 475 -6.81 16.33 13.67
CA PHE A 475 -6.33 15.47 12.57
C PHE A 475 -7.46 14.55 12.07
N VAL A 476 -8.09 13.80 12.97
CA VAL A 476 -9.17 12.86 12.63
C VAL A 476 -10.36 13.60 12.02
N LEU A 477 -10.79 14.72 12.62
CA LEU A 477 -11.91 15.51 12.12
C LEU A 477 -11.61 16.15 10.76
N SER A 478 -10.37 16.58 10.51
CA SER A 478 -9.97 17.14 9.23
C SER A 478 -10.00 16.11 8.09
N THR A 479 -9.73 14.85 8.40
CA THR A 479 -9.84 13.76 7.41
C THR A 479 -11.29 13.39 7.07
N ILE A 480 -12.26 13.69 7.95
CA ILE A 480 -13.67 13.34 7.79
C ILE A 480 -14.49 14.51 7.24
N THR A 481 -14.14 15.76 7.54
CA THR A 481 -14.91 16.96 7.19
C THR A 481 -14.37 17.69 5.96
N VAL A 482 -14.48 17.08 4.79
CA VAL A 482 -14.10 17.74 3.51
C VAL A 482 -15.19 18.70 3.03
N LYS A 483 -15.53 19.73 3.80
CA LYS A 483 -16.36 20.86 3.31
C LYS A 483 -15.83 22.19 3.83
N GLY A 484 -15.04 22.86 3.00
CA GLY A 484 -14.59 24.25 3.18
C GLY A 484 -13.15 24.36 3.69
N GLN A 485 -12.40 25.27 3.15
CA GLN A 485 -10.98 25.64 3.34
C GLN A 485 -10.03 24.48 3.69
N LEU A 486 -9.20 24.12 2.71
CA LEU A 486 -8.15 23.10 2.84
C LEU A 486 -7.15 23.54 3.91
N SER A 487 -7.19 22.88 5.07
CA SER A 487 -6.09 22.98 6.05
C SER A 487 -4.79 22.44 5.42
N GLY A 488 -3.62 22.82 5.95
CA GLY A 488 -2.33 22.30 5.47
C GLY A 488 -2.31 20.76 5.43
N ILE A 489 -2.91 20.09 6.43
CA ILE A 489 -3.06 18.62 6.48
C ILE A 489 -3.80 18.08 5.25
N LEU A 490 -4.91 18.70 4.86
CA LEU A 490 -5.69 18.22 3.73
C LEU A 490 -4.94 18.39 2.41
N LYS A 491 -4.16 19.46 2.25
CA LYS A 491 -3.30 19.64 1.06
C LYS A 491 -2.27 18.52 0.93
N THR A 492 -1.63 18.12 2.03
CA THR A 492 -0.65 17.01 2.02
C THR A 492 -1.31 15.66 1.73
N VAL A 493 -2.55 15.44 2.22
CA VAL A 493 -3.34 14.24 1.90
C VAL A 493 -3.73 14.22 0.43
N LEU A 494 -4.07 15.36 -0.18
CA LEU A 494 -4.33 15.44 -1.63
C LEU A 494 -3.09 15.06 -2.46
N CYS A 495 -1.90 15.38 -1.98
CA CYS A 495 -0.64 14.94 -2.60
C CYS A 495 -0.45 13.42 -2.56
N HIS A 496 -1.14 12.74 -1.63
CA HIS A 496 -1.09 11.29 -1.47
C HIS A 496 -2.08 10.54 -2.36
N PHE A 497 -2.99 11.19 -3.06
CA PHE A 497 -3.91 10.47 -3.95
C PHE A 497 -3.18 9.90 -5.17
N LEU A 498 -3.67 8.76 -5.62
CA LEU A 498 -3.12 8.04 -6.76
C LEU A 498 -3.12 8.90 -8.03
N GLU A 499 -4.19 9.66 -8.26
CA GLU A 499 -4.33 10.57 -9.39
C GLU A 499 -3.23 11.65 -9.41
N THR A 500 -2.80 12.10 -8.23
CA THR A 500 -1.65 13.02 -8.12
C THR A 500 -0.37 12.36 -8.63
N TYR A 501 -0.11 11.12 -8.18
CA TYR A 501 1.07 10.38 -8.62
C TYR A 501 1.06 10.07 -10.11
N ILE A 502 -0.08 9.66 -10.66
CA ILE A 502 -0.23 9.42 -12.10
C ILE A 502 0.10 10.71 -12.87
N THR A 503 -0.56 11.82 -12.52
CA THR A 503 -0.39 13.11 -13.23
C THR A 503 1.05 13.63 -13.14
N LEU A 504 1.66 13.59 -11.94
CA LEU A 504 3.02 14.05 -11.74
C LEU A 504 4.04 13.17 -12.48
N LEU A 505 3.87 11.84 -12.43
CA LEU A 505 4.80 10.94 -13.09
C LEU A 505 4.74 11.07 -14.62
N GLU A 506 3.55 11.23 -15.18
CA GLU A 506 3.37 11.49 -16.60
C GLU A 506 3.93 12.85 -17.04
N TYR A 507 3.85 13.86 -16.18
CA TYR A 507 4.34 15.20 -16.48
C TYR A 507 5.86 15.28 -16.36
N TYR A 508 6.42 14.73 -15.29
CA TYR A 508 7.86 14.72 -15.01
C TYR A 508 8.55 13.46 -15.58
N ASP A 509 8.13 13.00 -16.76
CA ASP A 509 8.85 11.95 -17.47
C ASP A 509 10.31 12.37 -17.67
N PRO A 510 11.28 11.58 -17.21
CA PRO A 510 12.71 11.89 -17.35
C PRO A 510 13.17 12.17 -18.79
N ALA A 511 12.52 11.56 -19.77
CA ALA A 511 12.83 11.80 -21.20
C ALA A 511 12.43 13.20 -21.64
N ASP A 512 11.35 13.74 -21.08
CA ASP A 512 10.81 15.04 -21.47
C ASP A 512 11.31 16.18 -20.58
N HIS A 513 11.53 15.94 -19.29
CA HIS A 513 11.80 17.00 -18.30
C HIS A 513 13.08 16.81 -17.49
N GLY A 514 13.87 15.76 -17.74
CA GLY A 514 15.19 15.59 -17.16
C GLY A 514 15.21 15.45 -15.64
N MET A 515 14.27 14.66 -15.07
CA MET A 515 14.28 14.39 -13.64
C MET A 515 15.61 13.77 -13.22
N GLU A 516 16.41 14.51 -12.47
CA GLU A 516 17.59 13.97 -11.82
C GLU A 516 17.18 13.03 -10.69
N PRO A 517 17.87 11.91 -10.51
CA PRO A 517 17.68 11.07 -9.33
C PRO A 517 18.04 11.89 -8.09
N TYR A 518 17.02 12.19 -7.28
CA TYR A 518 17.24 12.90 -6.02
C TYR A 518 17.81 11.93 -5.00
N THR A 519 19.00 12.18 -4.51
CA THR A 519 19.58 11.44 -3.41
C THR A 519 19.20 12.15 -2.11
N ARG A 520 18.73 11.41 -1.11
CA ARG A 520 18.25 11.83 0.21
C ARG A 520 19.13 12.87 0.93
N GLN A 521 20.32 13.16 0.40
CA GLN A 521 21.32 14.00 1.06
C GLN A 521 21.38 15.46 0.63
N GLU A 522 20.72 15.82 -0.44
CA GLU A 522 20.60 17.24 -0.77
C GLU A 522 19.55 17.93 0.11
N GLU A 523 18.78 17.16 0.91
CA GLU A 523 17.80 17.66 1.88
C GLU A 523 18.23 17.55 3.37
N LEU A 524 19.36 16.91 3.66
CA LEU A 524 19.95 16.90 5.02
C LEU A 524 21.17 17.83 5.11
#